data_c469ae095dc2ded89040b1bb6f6601d7
#
_entry.id   c469ae095dc2ded89040b1bb6f6601d7
#
_cell.length_a   1.000
_cell.length_b   1.000
_cell.length_c   1.000
_cell.angle_alpha   90.00
_cell.angle_beta   90.00
_cell.angle_gamma   90.00
#
_symmetry.space_group_name_H-M   'P 1'
#
loop_
_entity.id
_entity.type
_entity.pdbx_description
1 polymer ?
#
loop_
_entity_poly.entity_id
_entity_poly.type
_entity_poly.pdbx_seq_one_letter_code
_entity_poly.pdbx_strand_id
1 'polypeptide(L)'
;MRLAEAYLTRAECNNRMGTAVGATVDADLNRTRSRAGLAPAIVGATLAQIIAERELELAFEGQGLWDAKRLRLNIDGKPWNDNKLTFPIPERERNINPALAQNPGY
;
A
#
# COMPACT_ATOMS: atom_id res chain seq x y z
N MET A 1 11.36 -4.83 -3.33
CA MET A 1 11.33 -3.80 -2.25
C MET A 1 12.42 -2.77 -2.50
N ARG A 2 12.07 -1.48 -2.50
CA ARG A 2 13.03 -0.37 -2.61
C ARG A 2 13.30 0.24 -1.24
N LEU A 3 14.41 0.96 -1.11
CA LEU A 3 14.77 1.61 0.16
C LEU A 3 13.72 2.64 0.62
N ALA A 4 13.11 3.37 -0.33
CA ALA A 4 12.02 4.28 -0.03
C ALA A 4 10.79 3.57 0.58
N GLU A 5 10.46 2.39 0.09
CA GLU A 5 9.40 1.56 0.67
C GLU A 5 9.70 1.18 2.13
N ALA A 6 10.96 0.82 2.42
CA ALA A 6 11.38 0.50 3.79
C ALA A 6 11.26 1.71 4.73
N TYR A 7 11.65 2.91 4.28
CA TYR A 7 11.51 4.14 5.06
C TYR A 7 10.04 4.47 5.33
N LEU A 8 9.19 4.42 4.31
CA LEU A 8 7.77 4.74 4.45
C LEU A 8 7.03 3.69 5.29
N THR A 9 7.40 2.41 5.19
CA THR A 9 6.88 1.36 6.07
C THR A 9 7.27 1.61 7.52
N ARG A 10 8.53 1.96 7.79
CA ARG A 10 8.98 2.29 9.15
C ARG A 10 8.29 3.55 9.68
N ALA A 11 8.13 4.58 8.86
CA ALA A 11 7.39 5.78 9.21
C ALA A 11 5.94 5.45 9.60
N GLU A 12 5.25 4.62 8.84
CA GLU A 12 3.90 4.17 9.15
C GLU A 12 3.86 3.38 10.47
N CYS A 13 4.76 2.43 10.68
CA CYS A 13 4.83 1.67 11.93
C CYS A 13 5.07 2.59 13.13
N ASN A 14 6.05 3.48 13.05
CA ASN A 14 6.35 4.42 14.13
C ASN A 14 5.17 5.36 14.41
N ASN A 15 4.49 5.86 13.38
CA ASN A 15 3.32 6.72 13.54
C ASN A 15 2.18 5.98 14.26
N ARG A 16 1.88 4.74 13.86
CA ARG A 16 0.81 3.94 14.47
C ARG A 16 1.11 3.54 15.92
N MET A 17 2.37 3.32 16.25
CA MET A 17 2.82 2.89 17.58
C MET A 17 3.20 4.05 18.49
N GLY A 18 3.27 5.28 17.99
CA GLY A 18 3.76 6.43 18.74
C GLY A 18 5.24 6.31 19.12
N THR A 19 6.05 5.69 18.25
CA THR A 19 7.47 5.42 18.49
C THR A 19 8.38 6.11 17.48
N ALA A 20 9.70 6.05 17.70
CA ALA A 20 10.71 6.56 16.78
C ALA A 20 11.87 5.56 16.62
N VAL A 21 11.55 4.27 16.47
CA VAL A 21 12.54 3.22 16.33
C VAL A 21 13.32 3.40 15.02
N GLY A 22 14.61 3.55 15.13
CA GLY A 22 15.56 3.73 14.02
C GLY A 22 15.56 5.14 13.40
N ALA A 23 14.43 5.83 13.37
CA ALA A 23 14.30 7.24 12.98
C ALA A 23 12.92 7.78 13.39
N THR A 24 12.77 9.10 13.41
CA THR A 24 11.46 9.72 13.57
C THR A 24 10.62 9.56 12.30
N VAL A 25 9.30 9.64 12.46
CA VAL A 25 8.35 9.62 11.33
C VAL A 25 8.68 10.68 10.30
N ASP A 26 8.91 11.91 10.76
CA ASP A 26 9.24 13.05 9.89
C ASP A 26 10.56 12.84 9.14
N ALA A 27 11.57 12.27 9.80
CA ALA A 27 12.87 12.00 9.17
C ALA A 27 12.73 11.01 8.00
N ASP A 28 11.99 9.92 8.18
CA ASP A 28 11.78 8.92 7.15
C ASP A 28 10.92 9.45 5.99
N LEU A 29 9.84 10.16 6.29
CA LEU A 29 8.98 10.77 5.27
C LEU A 29 9.75 11.80 4.44
N ASN A 30 10.45 12.73 5.11
CA ASN A 30 11.20 13.78 4.44
C ASN A 30 12.39 13.26 3.65
N ARG A 31 12.95 12.11 4.00
CA ARG A 31 14.01 11.48 3.22
C ARG A 31 13.54 11.11 1.81
N THR A 32 12.33 10.61 1.67
CA THR A 32 11.71 10.33 0.36
C THR A 32 11.43 11.64 -0.38
N ARG A 33 10.81 12.59 0.29
CA ARG A 33 10.42 13.90 -0.27
C ARG A 33 11.60 14.73 -0.74
N SER A 34 12.66 14.82 0.06
CA SER A 34 13.86 15.60 -0.30
C SER A 34 14.59 15.03 -1.51
N ARG A 35 14.62 13.71 -1.64
CA ARG A 35 15.14 13.05 -2.85
C ARG A 35 14.36 13.44 -4.11
N ALA A 36 13.06 13.62 -3.99
CA ALA A 36 12.18 14.08 -5.07
C ALA A 36 12.21 15.61 -5.27
N GLY A 37 13.02 16.34 -4.52
CA GLY A 37 13.11 17.81 -4.61
C GLY A 37 11.91 18.54 -3.98
N LEU A 38 11.11 17.88 -3.16
CA LEU A 38 9.94 18.48 -2.54
C LEU A 38 10.29 19.25 -1.28
N ALA A 39 9.87 20.51 -1.22
CA ALA A 39 10.00 21.40 -0.09
C ALA A 39 8.66 22.11 0.18
N PRO A 40 8.41 22.61 1.42
CA PRO A 40 9.21 22.43 2.62
C PRO A 40 9.13 21.01 3.20
N ALA A 41 10.03 20.70 4.15
CA ALA A 41 9.94 19.47 4.94
C ALA A 41 8.64 19.44 5.75
N ILE A 42 8.04 18.26 5.89
CA ILE A 42 6.87 18.06 6.75
C ILE A 42 7.34 17.91 8.20
N VAL A 43 6.65 18.56 9.11
CA VAL A 43 6.84 18.46 10.57
C VAL A 43 5.53 17.98 11.18
N GLY A 44 5.60 16.98 12.06
CA GLY A 44 4.41 16.38 12.66
C GLY A 44 3.60 15.57 11.63
N ALA A 45 4.27 14.73 10.86
CA ALA A 45 3.67 13.95 9.78
C ALA A 45 2.50 13.09 10.27
N THR A 46 1.37 13.23 9.60
CA THR A 46 0.18 12.42 9.86
C THR A 46 0.22 11.10 9.09
N LEU A 47 -0.55 10.10 9.54
CA LEU A 47 -0.70 8.84 8.84
C LEU A 47 -1.18 9.05 7.39
N ALA A 48 -2.12 9.97 7.17
CA ALA A 48 -2.62 10.27 5.83
C ALA A 48 -1.52 10.78 4.89
N GLN A 49 -0.61 11.63 5.39
CA GLN A 49 0.52 12.12 4.61
C GLN A 49 1.53 11.01 4.28
N ILE A 50 1.78 10.09 5.22
CA ILE A 50 2.66 8.93 4.98
C ILE A 50 2.07 8.02 3.90
N ILE A 51 0.77 7.73 3.95
CA ILE A 51 0.08 6.90 2.96
C ILE A 51 0.09 7.58 1.58
N ALA A 52 -0.21 8.89 1.52
CA ALA A 52 -0.17 9.63 0.27
C ALA A 52 1.23 9.64 -0.36
N GLU A 53 2.29 9.83 0.44
CA GLU A 53 3.67 9.74 -0.05
C GLU A 53 4.00 8.34 -0.54
N ARG A 54 3.50 7.30 0.13
CA ARG A 54 3.69 5.91 -0.27
C ARG A 54 3.00 5.63 -1.62
N GLU A 55 1.79 6.11 -1.84
CA GLU A 55 1.07 6.00 -3.11
C GLU A 55 1.85 6.65 -4.26
N LEU A 56 2.40 7.84 -4.04
CA LEU A 56 3.20 8.55 -5.03
C LEU A 56 4.53 7.85 -5.33
N GLU A 57 5.26 7.46 -4.28
CA GLU A 57 6.60 6.87 -4.42
C GLU A 57 6.57 5.47 -5.05
N LEU A 58 5.51 4.69 -4.79
CA LEU A 58 5.34 3.33 -5.29
C LEU A 58 4.31 3.24 -6.42
N ALA A 59 3.99 4.37 -7.04
CA ALA A 59 3.10 4.42 -8.19
C ALA A 59 3.58 3.46 -9.30
N PHE A 60 2.65 2.74 -9.90
CA PHE A 60 2.90 1.74 -10.96
C PHE A 60 3.74 0.51 -10.55
N GLU A 61 4.01 0.30 -9.26
CA GLU A 61 4.73 -0.88 -8.76
C GLU A 61 3.81 -2.00 -8.24
N GLY A 62 2.50 -1.90 -8.48
CA GLY A 62 1.52 -2.90 -8.07
C GLY A 62 1.18 -2.89 -6.58
N GLN A 63 1.66 -1.91 -5.82
CA GLN A 63 1.41 -1.84 -4.37
C GLN A 63 0.03 -1.30 -4.00
N GLY A 64 -0.60 -0.49 -4.88
CA GLY A 64 -1.83 0.23 -4.57
C GLY A 64 -2.99 -0.68 -4.14
N LEU A 65 -3.18 -1.82 -4.82
CA LEU A 65 -4.22 -2.78 -4.45
C LEU A 65 -3.99 -3.38 -3.05
N TRP A 66 -2.77 -3.73 -2.73
CA TRP A 66 -2.42 -4.31 -1.44
C TRP A 66 -2.54 -3.30 -0.30
N ASP A 67 -2.08 -2.07 -0.53
CA ASP A 67 -2.21 -0.98 0.43
C ASP A 67 -3.69 -0.65 0.67
N ALA A 68 -4.50 -0.55 -0.37
CA ALA A 68 -5.93 -0.31 -0.24
C ALA A 68 -6.63 -1.45 0.52
N LYS A 69 -6.31 -2.72 0.25
CA LYS A 69 -6.88 -3.86 0.97
C LYS A 69 -6.49 -3.86 2.46
N ARG A 70 -5.21 -3.68 2.78
CA ARG A 70 -4.77 -3.66 4.20
C ARG A 70 -5.29 -2.45 4.99
N LEU A 71 -5.49 -1.33 4.30
CA LEU A 71 -6.05 -0.10 4.89
C LEU A 71 -7.58 -0.06 4.87
N ARG A 72 -8.22 -1.07 4.26
CA ARG A 72 -9.67 -1.19 4.08
C ARG A 72 -10.28 0.00 3.32
N LEU A 73 -9.56 0.49 2.32
CA LEU A 73 -9.99 1.58 1.45
C LEU A 73 -10.81 1.05 0.28
N ASN A 74 -11.71 1.87 -0.25
CA ASN A 74 -12.41 1.55 -1.49
C ASN A 74 -11.44 1.60 -2.67
N ILE A 75 -11.65 0.71 -3.64
CA ILE A 75 -10.83 0.56 -4.84
C ILE A 75 -11.77 0.67 -6.04
N ASP A 76 -11.63 1.75 -6.81
CA ASP A 76 -12.50 2.01 -7.97
C ASP A 76 -14.00 1.86 -7.66
N GLY A 77 -14.43 2.50 -6.57
CA GLY A 77 -15.82 2.45 -6.11
C GLY A 77 -16.27 1.14 -5.45
N LYS A 78 -15.40 0.12 -5.39
CA LYS A 78 -15.68 -1.17 -4.74
C LYS A 78 -15.11 -1.20 -3.32
N PRO A 79 -15.78 -1.83 -2.36
CA PRO A 79 -15.22 -2.06 -1.03
C PRO A 79 -13.97 -2.95 -1.10
N TRP A 80 -13.04 -2.76 -0.17
CA TRP A 80 -11.75 -3.47 -0.12
C TRP A 80 -11.86 -5.00 -0.16
N ASN A 81 -12.99 -5.56 0.24
CA ASN A 81 -13.29 -7.01 0.27
C ASN A 81 -14.22 -7.46 -0.86
N ASP A 82 -14.45 -6.63 -1.87
CA ASP A 82 -15.26 -7.01 -3.03
C ASP A 82 -14.65 -8.22 -3.75
N ASN A 83 -15.50 -9.18 -4.12
CA ASN A 83 -15.10 -10.39 -4.82
C ASN A 83 -14.38 -10.10 -6.16
N LYS A 84 -14.75 -9.00 -6.84
CA LYS A 84 -14.13 -8.57 -8.10
C LYS A 84 -12.70 -8.04 -7.95
N LEU A 85 -12.22 -7.84 -6.73
CA LEU A 85 -10.82 -7.53 -6.44
C LEU A 85 -9.93 -8.78 -6.29
N THR A 86 -10.48 -9.96 -6.56
CA THR A 86 -9.74 -11.23 -6.67
C THR A 86 -9.87 -11.72 -8.10
N PHE A 87 -8.79 -12.17 -8.72
CA PHE A 87 -8.86 -12.69 -10.08
C PHE A 87 -9.61 -14.03 -10.14
N PRO A 88 -10.37 -14.27 -11.23
CA PRO A 88 -10.98 -15.58 -11.44
C PRO A 88 -9.91 -16.65 -11.69
N ILE A 89 -10.21 -17.89 -11.30
CA ILE A 89 -9.40 -19.02 -11.72
C ILE A 89 -9.62 -19.21 -13.22
N PRO A 90 -8.55 -19.30 -14.03
CA PRO A 90 -8.67 -19.47 -15.48
C PRO A 90 -9.52 -20.70 -15.85
N GLU A 91 -10.36 -20.56 -16.85
CA GLU A 91 -11.22 -21.65 -17.31
C GLU A 91 -10.41 -22.90 -17.70
N ARG A 92 -9.26 -22.71 -18.33
CA ARG A 92 -8.35 -23.81 -18.66
C ARG A 92 -7.99 -24.67 -17.45
N GLU A 93 -7.65 -24.04 -16.33
CA GLU A 93 -7.26 -24.76 -15.11
C GLU A 93 -8.44 -25.53 -14.51
N ARG A 94 -9.64 -24.95 -14.56
CA ARG A 94 -10.87 -25.58 -14.10
C ARG A 94 -11.28 -26.77 -14.99
N ASN A 95 -11.04 -26.67 -16.28
CA ASN A 95 -11.31 -27.77 -17.22
C ASN A 95 -10.37 -28.97 -17.01
N ILE A 96 -9.11 -28.70 -16.60
CA ILE A 96 -8.14 -29.75 -16.27
C ILE A 96 -8.46 -30.38 -14.91
N ASN A 97 -8.90 -29.57 -13.94
CA ASN A 97 -9.26 -30.05 -12.61
C ASN A 97 -10.69 -29.59 -12.23
N PRO A 98 -11.73 -30.39 -12.53
CA PRO A 98 -13.11 -30.05 -12.22
C PRO A 98 -13.43 -29.85 -10.71
N ALA A 99 -12.54 -30.29 -9.82
CA ALA A 99 -12.67 -30.08 -8.38
C ALA A 99 -12.33 -28.64 -7.96
N LEU A 100 -11.74 -27.81 -8.86
CA LEU A 100 -11.46 -26.41 -8.58
C LEU A 100 -12.76 -25.58 -8.65
N ALA A 101 -13.27 -25.21 -7.49
CA ALA A 101 -14.36 -24.23 -7.41
C ALA A 101 -13.87 -22.84 -7.80
N GLN A 102 -14.69 -22.10 -8.56
CA GLN A 102 -14.39 -20.72 -8.94
C GLN A 102 -14.41 -19.79 -7.71
N ASN A 103 -13.61 -18.74 -7.76
CA ASN A 103 -13.66 -17.68 -6.77
C ASN A 103 -15.05 -17.02 -6.75
N PRO A 104 -15.57 -16.62 -5.56
CA PRO A 104 -16.86 -15.97 -5.46
C PRO A 104 -16.97 -14.75 -6.37
N GLY A 105 -18.12 -14.59 -7.02
CA GLY A 105 -18.38 -13.45 -7.91
C GLY A 105 -18.09 -13.69 -9.41
N TYR A 106 -17.71 -14.94 -9.80
CA TYR A 106 -17.45 -15.33 -11.19
C TYR A 106 -18.22 -16.58 -11.59
#